data_75aacd8e627bf681ef28e262289e90ca
#
_entry.id   75aacd8e627bf681ef28e262289e90ca
#
_cell.length_a   1.000
_cell.length_b   1.000
_cell.length_c   1.000
_cell.angle_alpha   90.00
_cell.angle_beta   90.00
_cell.angle_gamma   90.00
#
_symmetry.space_group_name_H-M   'P 1'
#
loop_
_entity.id
_entity.type
_entity.pdbx_description
1 polymer ?
#
loop_
_entity_poly.entity_id
_entity_poly.type
_entity_poly.pdbx_seq_one_letter_code
_entity_poly.pdbx_strand_id
1 'polypeptide(L)'
;NSKMRSKLILFSDELKKKDVQFMKKDFRDISLDDFSQEIFIYCDPPYLLTNATYNENGMWTESDEKDLLHFLDSANSKGFKFALSNVLESKNKKHTILNEWIKERGYHCHYLYKSYSNSNYHRKNKDSISEEVLITNYPVDGRYE
;
A
#
# COMPACT_ATOMS: atom_id res chain seq x y z
N ASN A 1 7.58 -27.03 4.03
CA ASN A 1 6.75 -27.15 2.83
C ASN A 1 7.64 -26.91 1.60
N SER A 2 7.86 -27.98 0.78
CA SER A 2 8.75 -27.95 -0.39
C SER A 2 8.36 -26.86 -1.39
N LYS A 3 7.06 -26.65 -1.62
CA LYS A 3 6.51 -25.64 -2.52
C LYS A 3 6.87 -24.21 -2.11
N MET A 4 6.87 -23.92 -0.80
CA MET A 4 7.24 -22.60 -0.29
C MET A 4 8.75 -22.38 -0.43
N ARG A 5 9.56 -23.41 -0.16
CA ARG A 5 11.02 -23.36 -0.34
C ARG A 5 11.39 -23.10 -1.80
N SER A 6 10.75 -23.79 -2.75
CA SER A 6 10.99 -23.57 -4.18
C SER A 6 10.66 -22.14 -4.60
N LYS A 7 9.54 -21.57 -4.12
CA LYS A 7 9.18 -20.18 -4.41
C LYS A 7 10.22 -19.18 -3.85
N LEU A 8 10.73 -19.44 -2.62
CA LEU A 8 11.75 -18.60 -2.01
C LEU A 8 13.07 -18.63 -2.77
N ILE A 9 13.49 -19.81 -3.25
CA ILE A 9 14.70 -19.96 -4.07
C ILE A 9 14.54 -19.18 -5.38
N LEU A 10 13.44 -19.37 -6.10
CA LEU A 10 13.17 -18.65 -7.34
C LEU A 10 13.17 -17.12 -7.14
N PHE A 11 12.53 -16.64 -6.07
CA PHE A 11 12.52 -15.23 -5.72
C PHE A 11 13.94 -14.71 -5.44
N SER A 12 14.74 -15.45 -4.64
CA SER A 12 16.13 -15.10 -4.36
C SER A 12 16.98 -15.02 -5.64
N ASP A 13 16.79 -15.98 -6.56
CA ASP A 13 17.54 -16.01 -7.81
C ASP A 13 17.13 -14.87 -8.76
N GLU A 14 15.87 -14.47 -8.77
CA GLU A 14 15.42 -13.29 -9.52
C GLU A 14 15.96 -11.98 -8.92
N LEU A 15 16.03 -11.85 -7.60
CA LEU A 15 16.63 -10.67 -6.95
C LEU A 15 18.10 -10.51 -7.31
N LYS A 16 18.88 -11.61 -7.38
CA LYS A 16 20.30 -11.58 -7.73
C LYS A 16 20.59 -11.12 -9.16
N LYS A 17 19.57 -11.23 -10.06
CA LYS A 17 19.68 -10.78 -11.46
C LYS A 17 19.38 -9.29 -11.64
N LYS A 18 18.93 -8.60 -10.61
CA LYS A 18 18.51 -7.21 -10.64
C LYS A 18 19.37 -6.37 -9.72
N ASP A 19 19.55 -5.10 -10.06
CA ASP A 19 20.15 -4.11 -9.16
C ASP A 19 19.10 -3.73 -8.10
N VAL A 20 19.18 -4.39 -6.94
CA VAL A 20 18.24 -4.19 -5.82
C VAL A 20 19.02 -3.70 -4.61
N GLN A 21 18.61 -2.56 -4.07
CA GLN A 21 19.18 -1.99 -2.85
C GLN A 21 18.16 -2.06 -1.72
N PHE A 22 18.57 -2.57 -0.57
CA PHE A 22 17.77 -2.61 0.65
C PHE A 22 18.28 -1.55 1.62
N MET A 23 17.38 -0.67 2.06
CA MET A 23 17.71 0.40 3.01
C MET A 23 16.73 0.38 4.18
N LYS A 24 17.25 0.62 5.38
CA LYS A 24 16.43 0.96 6.55
C LYS A 24 16.41 2.46 6.70
N LYS A 25 15.37 3.12 6.19
CA LYS A 25 15.25 4.57 6.16
C LYS A 25 13.79 4.96 6.40
N ASP A 26 13.55 6.02 7.14
CA ASP A 26 12.22 6.62 7.22
C ASP A 26 11.91 7.29 5.86
N PHE A 27 10.66 7.19 5.39
CA PHE A 27 10.27 7.79 4.10
C PHE A 27 10.40 9.33 4.12
N ARG A 28 10.31 9.97 5.28
CA ARG A 28 10.50 11.41 5.46
C ARG A 28 11.92 11.86 5.15
N ASP A 29 12.89 10.94 5.28
CA ASP A 29 14.30 11.21 4.97
C ASP A 29 14.65 10.95 3.49
N ILE A 30 13.68 10.54 2.67
CA ILE A 30 13.86 10.35 1.23
C ILE A 30 13.69 11.69 0.52
N SER A 31 14.77 12.22 -0.05
CA SER A 31 14.69 13.39 -0.91
C SER A 31 14.23 12.99 -2.31
N LEU A 32 13.08 13.50 -2.73
CA LEU A 32 12.59 13.29 -4.10
C LEU A 32 13.42 14.04 -5.15
N ASP A 33 14.25 15.02 -4.72
CA ASP A 33 15.15 15.76 -5.59
C ASP A 33 16.39 14.95 -6.00
N ASP A 34 16.69 13.88 -5.27
CA ASP A 34 17.79 12.98 -5.59
C ASP A 34 17.54 12.14 -6.86
N PHE A 35 16.31 12.14 -7.36
CA PHE A 35 15.92 11.37 -8.54
C PHE A 35 15.79 12.26 -9.76
N SER A 36 16.65 12.03 -10.74
CA SER A 36 16.67 12.77 -12.02
C SER A 36 15.90 12.09 -13.14
N GLN A 37 15.39 10.88 -12.91
CA GLN A 37 14.64 10.08 -13.87
C GLN A 37 13.21 9.85 -13.40
N GLU A 38 12.34 9.43 -14.32
CA GLU A 38 10.98 9.00 -13.99
C GLU A 38 11.06 7.77 -13.06
N ILE A 39 10.47 7.89 -11.88
CA ILE A 39 10.40 6.81 -10.89
C ILE A 39 8.96 6.39 -10.63
N PHE A 40 8.82 5.17 -10.14
CA PHE A 40 7.56 4.64 -9.61
C PHE A 40 7.71 4.37 -8.12
N ILE A 41 6.78 4.87 -7.32
CA ILE A 41 6.75 4.71 -5.87
C ILE A 41 5.63 3.76 -5.49
N TYR A 42 5.94 2.66 -4.80
CA TYR A 42 4.94 1.80 -4.18
C TYR A 42 5.02 1.92 -2.66
N CYS A 43 3.90 2.23 -2.03
CA CYS A 43 3.77 2.33 -0.59
C CYS A 43 2.79 1.30 -0.04
N ASP A 44 3.22 0.58 1.00
CA ASP A 44 2.40 -0.35 1.77
C ASP A 44 2.63 -0.09 3.27
N PRO A 45 2.07 1.02 3.80
CA PRO A 45 2.25 1.41 5.19
C PRO A 45 1.44 0.50 6.13
N PRO A 46 1.70 0.53 7.44
CA PRO A 46 0.77 -0.01 8.42
C PRO A 46 -0.60 0.66 8.27
N TYR A 47 -1.67 -0.12 8.22
CA TYR A 47 -3.00 0.43 8.01
C TYR A 47 -3.59 1.00 9.30
N LEU A 48 -3.94 2.28 9.29
CA LEU A 48 -4.44 3.02 10.45
C LEU A 48 -5.72 2.39 11.06
N LEU A 49 -6.58 1.81 10.22
CA LEU A 49 -7.87 1.21 10.65
C LEU A 49 -7.76 -0.24 11.11
N THR A 50 -6.64 -0.91 10.88
CA THR A 50 -6.49 -2.31 11.24
C THR A 50 -5.67 -2.45 12.50
N ASN A 51 -6.17 -3.23 13.47
CA ASN A 51 -5.38 -3.71 14.61
C ASN A 51 -4.46 -4.83 14.11
N ALA A 52 -3.58 -4.54 13.16
CA ALA A 52 -2.51 -5.47 12.86
C ALA A 52 -1.57 -5.51 14.06
N THR A 53 -0.98 -6.67 14.33
CA THR A 53 -0.01 -6.90 15.42
C THR A 53 1.14 -5.87 15.42
N TYR A 54 1.37 -5.23 14.28
CA TYR A 54 2.37 -4.16 14.11
C TYR A 54 1.90 -2.79 14.64
N ASN A 55 0.58 -2.59 14.81
CA ASN A 55 -0.01 -1.31 15.23
C ASN A 55 -0.50 -1.37 16.69
N GLU A 56 -0.40 -2.54 17.37
CA GLU A 56 -0.80 -2.71 18.76
C GLU A 56 0.00 -1.82 19.73
N ASN A 57 1.16 -1.33 19.31
CA ASN A 57 2.00 -0.41 20.05
C ASN A 57 1.87 1.06 19.60
N GLY A 58 0.85 1.40 18.78
CA GLY A 58 0.63 2.77 18.33
C GLY A 58 1.75 3.32 17.45
N MET A 59 2.44 2.47 16.69
CA MET A 59 3.61 2.88 15.88
C MET A 59 3.24 3.65 14.61
N TRP A 60 1.98 3.58 14.13
CA TRP A 60 1.50 4.34 12.98
C TRP A 60 0.31 5.20 13.40
N THR A 61 0.48 6.49 13.31
CA THR A 61 -0.47 7.50 13.78
C THR A 61 -1.14 8.23 12.62
N GLU A 62 -2.17 9.02 12.93
CA GLU A 62 -2.77 9.94 11.94
C GLU A 62 -1.76 10.97 11.41
N SER A 63 -0.75 11.35 12.21
CA SER A 63 0.33 12.22 11.77
C SER A 63 1.20 11.55 10.73
N ASP A 64 1.57 10.29 10.97
CA ASP A 64 2.37 9.50 10.03
C ASP A 64 1.63 9.29 8.71
N GLU A 65 0.31 9.03 8.78
CA GLU A 65 -0.55 8.94 7.61
C GLU A 65 -0.53 10.25 6.80
N LYS A 66 -0.75 11.39 7.44
CA LYS A 66 -0.73 12.70 6.78
C LYS A 66 0.62 13.02 6.16
N ASP A 67 1.72 12.70 6.83
CA ASP A 67 3.07 12.90 6.31
C ASP A 67 3.30 12.06 5.05
N LEU A 68 2.82 10.80 5.04
CA LEU A 68 2.92 9.94 3.86
C LEU A 68 2.09 10.49 2.68
N LEU A 69 0.87 10.96 2.94
CA LEU A 69 0.03 11.56 1.90
C LEU A 69 0.68 12.84 1.33
N HIS A 70 1.29 13.69 2.16
CA HIS A 70 2.06 14.86 1.70
C HIS A 70 3.30 14.46 0.88
N PHE A 71 4.00 13.40 1.26
CA PHE A 71 5.11 12.86 0.48
C PHE A 71 4.66 12.42 -0.92
N LEU A 72 3.51 11.73 -1.01
CA LEU A 72 2.93 11.31 -2.29
C LEU A 72 2.41 12.48 -3.13
N ASP A 73 1.84 13.51 -2.52
CA ASP A 73 1.48 14.75 -3.21
C ASP A 73 2.73 15.44 -3.80
N SER A 74 3.83 15.46 -3.05
CA SER A 74 5.10 16.00 -3.52
C SER A 74 5.66 15.19 -4.69
N ALA A 75 5.56 13.87 -4.63
CA ALA A 75 5.94 12.98 -5.73
C ALA A 75 5.09 13.24 -6.99
N ASN A 76 3.77 13.38 -6.82
CA ASN A 76 2.86 13.74 -7.91
C ASN A 76 3.22 15.08 -8.56
N SER A 77 3.56 16.09 -7.75
CA SER A 77 3.95 17.42 -8.23
C SER A 77 5.23 17.40 -9.07
N LYS A 78 6.10 16.40 -8.87
CA LYS A 78 7.31 16.15 -9.66
C LYS A 78 7.06 15.26 -10.88
N GLY A 79 5.80 14.83 -11.12
CA GLY A 79 5.43 13.95 -12.22
C GLY A 79 5.74 12.47 -11.97
N PHE A 80 6.13 12.10 -10.76
CA PHE A 80 6.37 10.70 -10.42
C PHE A 80 5.06 9.94 -10.25
N LYS A 81 5.04 8.69 -10.68
CA LYS A 81 3.88 7.81 -10.52
C LYS A 81 3.97 7.07 -9.20
N PHE A 82 2.82 6.91 -8.55
CA PHE A 82 2.76 6.11 -7.32
C PHE A 82 1.55 5.18 -7.26
N ALA A 83 1.69 4.15 -6.43
CA ALA A 83 0.60 3.32 -5.96
C ALA A 83 0.70 3.15 -4.44
N LEU A 84 -0.42 3.38 -3.75
CA LEU A 84 -0.56 3.25 -2.30
C LEU A 84 -1.57 2.15 -1.98
N SER A 85 -1.13 1.09 -1.28
CA SER A 85 -2.01 0.08 -0.69
C SER A 85 -2.52 0.57 0.65
N ASN A 86 -3.83 0.48 0.89
CA ASN A 86 -4.42 0.90 2.16
C ASN A 86 -5.83 0.29 2.36
N VAL A 87 -6.50 0.66 3.46
CA VAL A 87 -7.85 0.23 3.82
C VAL A 87 -8.75 1.46 4.02
N LEU A 88 -9.85 1.55 3.26
CA LEU A 88 -10.81 2.65 3.37
C LEU A 88 -11.84 2.45 4.48
N GLU A 89 -12.23 1.21 4.72
CA GLU A 89 -13.18 0.87 5.78
C GLU A 89 -12.81 -0.45 6.45
N SER A 90 -12.89 -0.52 7.77
CA SER A 90 -12.71 -1.74 8.55
C SER A 90 -13.56 -1.69 9.81
N LYS A 91 -14.32 -2.76 10.10
CA LYS A 91 -15.16 -2.87 11.32
C LYS A 91 -16.07 -1.63 11.52
N ASN A 92 -16.74 -1.17 10.48
CA ASN A 92 -17.60 0.02 10.47
C ASN A 92 -16.88 1.35 10.79
N LYS A 93 -15.56 1.39 10.76
CA LYS A 93 -14.76 2.61 10.85
C LYS A 93 -14.27 3.02 9.46
N LYS A 94 -14.50 4.27 9.09
CA LYS A 94 -14.05 4.84 7.82
C LYS A 94 -12.75 5.60 7.99
N HIS A 95 -11.88 5.46 7.01
CA HIS A 95 -10.62 6.21 6.94
C HIS A 95 -10.86 7.61 6.38
N THR A 96 -11.32 8.54 7.22
CA THR A 96 -11.75 9.89 6.80
C THR A 96 -10.63 10.63 6.09
N ILE A 97 -9.43 10.66 6.67
CA ILE A 97 -8.25 11.36 6.12
C ILE A 97 -7.95 10.86 4.69
N LEU A 98 -7.91 9.56 4.49
CA LEU A 98 -7.59 8.96 3.19
C LEU A 98 -8.70 9.22 2.15
N ASN A 99 -9.97 9.08 2.56
CA ASN A 99 -11.13 9.34 1.69
C ASN A 99 -11.18 10.80 1.21
N GLU A 100 -10.95 11.74 2.11
CA GLU A 100 -10.90 13.17 1.80
C GLU A 100 -9.74 13.47 0.83
N TRP A 101 -8.54 12.97 1.11
CA TRP A 101 -7.37 13.15 0.27
C TRP A 101 -7.57 12.63 -1.15
N ILE A 102 -8.10 11.39 -1.31
CA ILE A 102 -8.39 10.82 -2.63
C ILE A 102 -9.34 11.74 -3.42
N LYS A 103 -10.41 12.20 -2.76
CA LYS A 103 -11.44 13.04 -3.39
C LYS A 103 -10.90 14.41 -3.77
N GLU A 104 -10.15 15.06 -2.88
CA GLU A 104 -9.59 16.41 -3.10
C GLU A 104 -8.55 16.43 -4.22
N ARG A 105 -7.73 15.39 -4.32
CA ARG A 105 -6.67 15.27 -5.33
C ARG A 105 -7.14 14.66 -6.64
N GLY A 106 -8.32 14.02 -6.65
CA GLY A 106 -8.83 13.31 -7.82
C GLY A 106 -8.03 12.06 -8.17
N TYR A 107 -7.41 11.40 -7.18
CA TYR A 107 -6.66 10.18 -7.40
C TYR A 107 -7.60 8.99 -7.69
N HIS A 108 -7.07 8.00 -8.38
CA HIS A 108 -7.82 6.81 -8.76
C HIS A 108 -7.80 5.79 -7.63
N CYS A 109 -8.99 5.32 -7.23
CA CYS A 109 -9.16 4.32 -6.19
C CYS A 109 -9.64 3.00 -6.79
N HIS A 110 -8.84 1.95 -6.64
CA HIS A 110 -9.13 0.61 -7.16
C HIS A 110 -9.42 -0.33 -5.98
N TYR A 111 -10.63 -0.87 -5.94
CA TYR A 111 -11.05 -1.79 -4.88
C TYR A 111 -10.49 -3.19 -5.13
N LEU A 112 -9.77 -3.72 -4.15
CA LEU A 112 -9.16 -5.05 -4.20
C LEU A 112 -10.13 -6.09 -3.62
N TYR A 113 -11.01 -6.62 -4.45
CA TYR A 113 -11.91 -7.71 -4.05
C TYR A 113 -11.11 -9.01 -3.91
N LYS A 114 -10.70 -9.36 -2.70
CA LYS A 114 -10.23 -10.72 -2.44
C LYS A 114 -11.42 -11.65 -2.22
N SER A 115 -11.78 -12.40 -3.24
CA SER A 115 -12.55 -13.63 -3.08
C SER A 115 -11.66 -14.66 -2.34
N TYR A 116 -11.75 -14.70 -1.01
CA TYR A 116 -11.11 -15.75 -0.19
C TYR A 116 -11.87 -17.08 -0.29
N SER A 117 -12.26 -17.51 -1.50
CA SER A 117 -12.98 -18.78 -1.71
C SER A 117 -12.13 -20.02 -1.40
N ASN A 118 -10.82 -19.89 -1.17
CA ASN A 118 -9.88 -21.01 -1.02
C ASN A 118 -9.15 -21.11 0.32
N SER A 119 -9.47 -20.30 1.33
CA SER A 119 -8.93 -20.53 2.67
C SER A 119 -10.01 -21.12 3.59
N ASN A 120 -9.83 -22.41 3.98
CA ASN A 120 -10.64 -23.12 4.96
C ASN A 120 -10.57 -22.50 6.38
N TYR A 121 -10.56 -21.17 6.48
CA TYR A 121 -10.70 -20.46 7.74
C TYR A 121 -12.17 -20.12 7.91
N HIS A 122 -12.87 -20.91 8.71
CA HIS A 122 -14.25 -20.65 9.14
C HIS A 122 -14.33 -19.29 9.86
N ARG A 123 -14.50 -18.21 9.11
CA ARG A 123 -14.90 -16.92 9.69
C ARG A 123 -16.37 -16.99 10.05
N LYS A 124 -16.66 -17.19 11.34
CA LYS A 124 -18.01 -17.18 11.93
C LYS A 124 -18.64 -15.80 12.03
N ASN A 125 -17.98 -14.70 11.63
CA ASN A 125 -18.52 -13.36 11.72
C ASN A 125 -18.40 -12.62 10.38
N LYS A 126 -19.56 -12.24 9.82
CA LYS A 126 -19.70 -11.34 8.68
C LYS A 126 -19.26 -9.89 8.96
N ASP A 127 -18.92 -9.56 10.21
CA ASP A 127 -18.68 -8.18 10.70
C ASP A 127 -17.22 -7.70 10.51
N SER A 128 -16.40 -8.38 9.73
CA SER A 128 -14.99 -8.02 9.54
C SER A 128 -14.56 -7.91 8.08
N ILE A 129 -15.41 -7.32 7.23
CA ILE A 129 -15.02 -6.99 5.85
C ILE A 129 -14.18 -5.72 5.92
N SER A 130 -12.91 -5.81 5.53
CA SER A 130 -12.06 -4.64 5.28
C SER A 130 -12.13 -4.31 3.80
N GLU A 131 -12.35 -3.05 3.46
CA GLU A 131 -12.23 -2.55 2.08
C GLU A 131 -10.78 -2.21 1.80
N GLU A 132 -10.05 -3.16 1.24
CA GLU A 132 -8.68 -2.95 0.76
C GLU A 132 -8.71 -2.28 -0.60
N VAL A 133 -7.84 -1.28 -0.78
CA VAL A 133 -7.76 -0.48 -2.01
C VAL A 133 -6.31 -0.28 -2.45
N LEU A 134 -6.14 -0.07 -3.76
CA LEU A 134 -4.94 0.47 -4.35
C LEU A 134 -5.26 1.87 -4.89
N ILE A 135 -4.52 2.87 -4.45
CA ILE A 135 -4.71 4.26 -4.85
C ILE A 135 -3.56 4.65 -5.78
N THR A 136 -3.87 5.24 -6.95
CA THR A 136 -2.86 5.64 -7.94
C THR A 136 -3.11 7.07 -8.40
N ASN A 137 -2.05 7.79 -8.79
CA ASN A 137 -2.14 9.10 -9.43
C ASN A 137 -2.18 9.02 -10.97
N TYR A 138 -2.43 7.84 -11.51
CA TYR A 138 -2.59 7.58 -12.94
C TYR A 138 -3.76 6.61 -13.16
N PRO A 139 -4.45 6.68 -14.30
CA PRO A 139 -5.50 5.72 -14.63
C PRO A 139 -4.90 4.34 -14.89
N VAL A 140 -5.57 3.30 -14.41
CA VAL A 140 -5.24 1.90 -14.74
C VAL A 140 -6.25 1.44 -15.77
N ASP A 141 -5.79 1.13 -16.99
CA ASP A 141 -6.64 0.54 -18.01
C ASP A 141 -7.10 -0.83 -17.55
N GLY A 142 -8.41 -1.02 -17.45
CA GLY A 142 -9.06 -2.24 -16.93
C GLY A 142 -8.88 -3.49 -17.80
N ARG A 143 -7.65 -3.83 -18.15
CA ARG A 143 -7.31 -5.01 -18.98
C ARG A 143 -6.69 -6.16 -18.17
N TYR A 144 -7.05 -6.30 -16.92
CA TYR A 144 -6.70 -7.48 -16.14
C TYR A 144 -7.99 -8.21 -15.73
N GLU A 145 -8.59 -8.92 -16.70
CA GLU A 145 -9.49 -10.02 -16.43
C GLU A 145 -8.71 -11.28 -16.05
#